data_80e5ebd157cde51297f945d4f97b1da8
#
_entry.id   80e5ebd157cde51297f945d4f97b1da8
#
_cell.length_a   1.000
_cell.length_b   1.000
_cell.length_c   1.000
_cell.angle_alpha   90.00
_cell.angle_beta   90.00
_cell.angle_gamma   90.00
#
_symmetry.space_group_name_H-M   'P 1'
#
loop_
_entity.id
_entity.type
_entity.pdbx_description
1 polymer ?
#
loop_
_entity_poly.entity_id
_entity_poly.type
_entity_poly.pdbx_seq_one_letter_code
_entity_poly.pdbx_strand_id
1 'polypeptide(L)'
;VSEFCTRLTTLTQEVVETGIGFREGCLKLEDEYHTKGRVWASYGDFDRRQFERECRLKRVPYPFGSRHLNIKTLFAIKHRLAEEIEMDKALALLGFELTGTHHRGVDDAYNVARILQRLI
;
A
#
# COMPACT_ATOMS: atom_id res chain seq x y z
N VAL A 1 -12.85 -5.61 -2.28
CA VAL A 1 -11.87 -4.55 -2.56
C VAL A 1 -12.53 -3.43 -3.34
N SER A 2 -12.32 -2.20 -2.93
CA SER A 2 -12.94 -1.06 -3.59
C SER A 2 -12.36 -0.83 -4.99
N GLU A 3 -13.15 -0.17 -5.84
CA GLU A 3 -12.69 0.23 -7.17
C GLU A 3 -11.45 1.11 -7.07
N PHE A 4 -11.41 2.00 -6.09
CA PHE A 4 -10.24 2.86 -5.86
C PHE A 4 -8.97 2.02 -5.61
N CYS A 5 -9.05 1.03 -4.73
CA CYS A 5 -7.89 0.17 -4.44
C CYS A 5 -7.44 -0.60 -5.67
N THR A 6 -8.38 -1.11 -6.47
CA THR A 6 -8.07 -1.84 -7.70
C THR A 6 -7.37 -0.94 -8.71
N ARG A 7 -7.88 0.28 -8.90
CA ARG A 7 -7.29 1.24 -9.84
C ARG A 7 -5.91 1.70 -9.39
N LEU A 8 -5.72 1.96 -8.11
CA LEU A 8 -4.43 2.35 -7.56
C LEU A 8 -3.40 1.23 -7.73
N THR A 9 -3.80 0.00 -7.49
CA THR A 9 -2.96 -1.18 -7.69
C THR A 9 -2.54 -1.31 -9.14
N THR A 10 -3.46 -1.12 -10.08
CA THR A 10 -3.20 -1.16 -11.52
C THR A 10 -2.19 -0.07 -11.93
N LEU A 11 -2.36 1.15 -11.41
CA LEU A 11 -1.43 2.24 -11.68
C LEU A 11 -0.02 1.91 -11.18
N THR A 12 0.09 1.32 -10.00
CA THR A 12 1.39 0.91 -9.46
C THR A 12 2.06 -0.11 -10.38
N GLN A 13 1.28 -1.06 -10.91
CA GLN A 13 1.77 -2.05 -11.85
C GLN A 13 2.25 -1.40 -13.15
N GLU A 14 1.50 -0.44 -13.68
CA GLU A 14 1.89 0.29 -14.89
C GLU A 14 3.20 1.03 -14.71
N VAL A 15 3.40 1.67 -13.56
CA VAL A 15 4.65 2.38 -13.26
C VAL A 15 5.84 1.42 -13.32
N VAL A 16 5.68 0.21 -12.81
CA VAL A 16 6.74 -0.81 -12.80
C VAL A 16 6.97 -1.38 -14.21
N GLU A 17 5.89 -1.73 -14.92
CA GLU A 17 5.99 -2.43 -16.22
C GLU A 17 6.34 -1.52 -17.37
N THR A 18 5.84 -0.30 -17.40
CA THR A 18 6.05 0.61 -18.54
C THR A 18 7.27 1.50 -18.39
N GLY A 19 7.94 1.45 -17.25
CA GLY A 19 9.10 2.29 -17.01
C GLY A 19 8.77 3.76 -16.84
N ILE A 20 7.53 4.09 -16.46
CA ILE A 20 7.17 5.47 -16.15
C ILE A 20 8.04 5.92 -14.97
N GLY A 21 8.66 7.10 -15.11
CA GLY A 21 9.54 7.62 -14.11
C GLY A 21 8.83 7.86 -12.78
N PHE A 22 9.60 7.84 -11.70
CA PHE A 22 9.07 8.04 -10.36
C PHE A 22 8.28 9.34 -10.22
N ARG A 23 8.81 10.43 -10.79
CA ARG A 23 8.14 11.74 -10.77
C ARG A 23 6.77 11.68 -11.42
N GLU A 24 6.69 11.07 -12.61
CA GLU A 24 5.43 10.95 -13.34
C GLU A 24 4.42 10.08 -12.58
N GLY A 25 4.90 9.01 -11.96
CA GLY A 25 4.07 8.15 -11.12
C GLY A 25 3.48 8.91 -9.94
N CYS A 26 4.30 9.70 -9.25
CA CYS A 26 3.82 10.53 -8.13
C CYS A 26 2.81 11.58 -8.59
N LEU A 27 3.04 12.22 -9.73
CA LEU A 27 2.10 13.20 -10.27
C LEU A 27 0.77 12.55 -10.64
N LYS A 28 0.78 11.37 -11.22
CA LYS A 28 -0.44 10.62 -11.53
C LYS A 28 -1.22 10.26 -10.26
N LEU A 29 -0.53 9.86 -9.21
CA LEU A 29 -1.18 9.57 -7.94
C LEU A 29 -1.92 10.79 -7.41
N GLU A 30 -1.31 11.97 -7.46
CA GLU A 30 -1.97 13.19 -7.01
C GLU A 30 -3.12 13.60 -7.92
N ASP A 31 -2.90 13.60 -9.23
CA ASP A 31 -3.86 14.14 -10.19
C ASP A 31 -5.07 13.22 -10.39
N GLU A 32 -4.84 11.92 -10.50
CA GLU A 32 -5.92 10.97 -10.80
C GLU A 32 -6.58 10.42 -9.54
N TYR A 33 -5.83 10.25 -8.47
CA TYR A 33 -6.33 9.58 -7.27
C TYR A 33 -6.46 10.50 -6.07
N HIS A 34 -6.04 11.76 -6.18
CA HIS A 34 -6.13 12.76 -5.10
C HIS A 34 -5.52 12.26 -3.79
N THR A 35 -4.36 11.65 -3.89
CA THR A 35 -3.73 10.95 -2.76
C THR A 35 -3.35 11.86 -1.60
N LYS A 36 -3.10 13.15 -1.86
CA LYS A 36 -2.78 14.10 -0.78
C LYS A 36 -3.95 14.33 0.17
N GLY A 37 -5.17 14.28 -0.33
CA GLY A 37 -6.38 14.51 0.46
C GLY A 37 -6.95 13.27 1.12
N ARG A 38 -6.34 12.12 0.93
CA ARG A 38 -6.86 10.85 1.42
C ARG A 38 -5.93 10.22 2.46
N VAL A 39 -6.51 9.46 3.37
CA VAL A 39 -5.73 8.55 4.20
C VAL A 39 -5.22 7.44 3.30
N TRP A 40 -3.94 7.11 3.40
CA TRP A 40 -3.40 5.99 2.67
C TRP A 40 -2.85 4.95 3.64
N ALA A 41 -2.65 3.75 3.16
CA ALA A 41 -2.28 2.63 4.01
C ALA A 41 -1.25 1.74 3.34
N SER A 42 -0.42 1.11 4.17
CA SER A 42 0.49 0.08 3.72
C SER A 42 0.64 -0.97 4.82
N TYR A 43 1.15 -2.13 4.46
CA TYR A 43 1.38 -3.19 5.43
C TYR A 43 2.78 -3.03 6.02
N GLY A 44 2.85 -2.37 7.16
CA GLY A 44 4.10 -1.95 7.78
C GLY A 44 4.43 -0.50 7.42
N ASP A 45 5.62 -0.06 7.78
CA ASP A 45 6.06 1.32 7.61
C ASP A 45 7.12 1.49 6.51
N PHE A 46 7.54 0.38 5.90
CA PHE A 46 8.62 0.38 4.90
C PHE A 46 8.24 1.20 3.67
N ASP A 47 7.05 0.99 3.13
CA ASP A 47 6.62 1.68 1.90
C ASP A 47 6.54 3.18 2.10
N ARG A 48 6.02 3.62 3.25
CA ARG A 48 5.94 5.05 3.58
C ARG A 48 7.34 5.67 3.64
N ARG A 49 8.26 5.02 4.34
CA ARG A 49 9.63 5.50 4.47
C ARG A 49 10.35 5.53 3.14
N GLN A 50 10.11 4.52 2.30
CA GLN A 50 10.71 4.44 0.98
C GLN A 50 10.23 5.57 0.09
N PHE A 51 8.92 5.85 0.07
CA PHE A 51 8.38 6.98 -0.69
C PHE A 51 8.93 8.31 -0.22
N GLU A 52 8.98 8.53 1.09
CA GLU A 52 9.53 9.77 1.64
C GLU A 52 10.99 9.96 1.23
N ARG A 53 11.78 8.89 1.32
CA ARG A 53 13.19 8.91 0.97
C ARG A 53 13.39 9.20 -0.52
N GLU A 54 12.68 8.48 -1.38
CA GLU A 54 12.81 8.63 -2.83
C GLU A 54 12.39 10.03 -3.29
N CYS A 55 11.30 10.54 -2.74
CA CYS A 55 10.85 11.89 -3.07
C CYS A 55 11.89 12.94 -2.66
N ARG A 56 12.49 12.78 -1.48
CA ARG A 56 13.52 13.71 -1.00
C ARG A 56 14.77 13.63 -1.87
N LEU A 57 15.24 12.43 -2.20
CA LEU A 57 16.45 12.24 -2.99
C LEU A 57 16.29 12.71 -4.43
N LYS A 58 15.13 12.47 -5.02
CA LYS A 58 14.85 12.83 -6.41
C LYS A 58 14.23 14.21 -6.57
N ARG A 59 14.00 14.92 -5.46
CA ARG A 59 13.35 16.22 -5.43
C ARG A 59 11.99 16.21 -6.12
N VAL A 60 11.21 15.20 -5.80
CA VAL A 60 9.84 15.03 -6.28
C VAL A 60 8.90 15.35 -5.12
N PRO A 61 7.81 16.10 -5.35
CA PRO A 61 6.83 16.34 -4.29
C PRO A 61 6.22 15.02 -3.79
N TYR A 62 6.11 14.90 -2.47
CA TYR A 62 5.53 13.72 -1.85
C TYR A 62 4.04 13.65 -2.20
N PRO A 63 3.57 12.53 -2.82
CA PRO A 63 2.20 12.48 -3.36
C PRO A 63 1.11 12.19 -2.33
N PHE A 64 1.48 11.87 -1.11
CA PHE A 64 0.53 11.50 -0.07
C PHE A 64 0.41 12.58 1.00
N GLY A 65 -0.70 12.56 1.73
CA GLY A 65 -0.85 13.38 2.93
C GLY A 65 -0.12 12.77 4.12
N SER A 66 -0.24 13.42 5.28
CA SER A 66 0.40 12.95 6.52
C SER A 66 -0.36 11.81 7.20
N ARG A 67 -1.60 11.56 6.79
CA ARG A 67 -2.44 10.53 7.41
C ARG A 67 -2.17 9.18 6.76
N HIS A 68 -1.38 8.38 7.46
CA HIS A 68 -1.00 7.04 7.02
C HIS A 68 -1.45 6.00 8.03
N LEU A 69 -1.97 4.88 7.54
CA LEU A 69 -2.41 3.77 8.36
C LEU A 69 -1.48 2.58 8.16
N ASN A 70 -0.83 2.17 9.24
CA ASN A 70 0.03 0.98 9.23
C ASN A 70 -0.84 -0.25 9.52
N ILE A 71 -1.17 -1.00 8.47
CA ILE A 71 -2.07 -2.15 8.58
C ILE A 71 -1.46 -3.27 9.42
N LYS A 72 -0.15 -3.43 9.35
CA LYS A 72 0.55 -4.47 10.14
C LYS A 72 0.36 -4.26 11.63
N THR A 73 0.51 -3.03 12.09
CA THR A 73 0.29 -2.67 13.49
C THR A 73 -1.19 -2.78 13.87
N LEU A 74 -2.07 -2.28 13.00
CA LEU A 74 -3.51 -2.33 13.25
C LEU A 74 -4.01 -3.78 13.36
N PHE A 75 -3.51 -4.65 12.49
CA PHE A 75 -3.85 -6.07 12.53
C PHE A 75 -3.44 -6.71 13.87
N ALA A 76 -2.22 -6.43 14.33
CA ALA A 76 -1.74 -6.96 15.60
C ALA A 76 -2.60 -6.49 16.78
N ILE A 77 -3.00 -5.22 16.76
CA ILE A 77 -3.88 -4.66 17.80
C ILE A 77 -5.25 -5.33 17.75
N LYS A 78 -5.84 -5.41 16.58
CA LYS A 78 -7.18 -5.98 16.39
C LYS A 78 -7.25 -7.44 16.85
N HIS A 79 -6.24 -8.22 16.55
CA HIS A 79 -6.20 -9.64 16.87
C HIS A 79 -5.45 -9.95 18.16
N ARG A 80 -5.03 -8.92 18.89
CA ARG A 80 -4.36 -9.05 20.21
C ARG A 80 -3.11 -9.93 20.14
N LEU A 81 -2.32 -9.73 19.08
CA LEU A 81 -1.08 -10.49 18.89
C LEU A 81 0.04 -9.88 19.72
N ALA A 82 0.93 -10.73 20.24
CA ALA A 82 2.10 -10.27 21.00
C ALA A 82 3.11 -9.54 20.11
N GLU A 83 3.16 -9.90 18.82
CA GLU A 83 4.09 -9.33 17.85
C GLU A 83 3.37 -9.09 16.53
N GLU A 84 3.90 -8.16 15.74
CA GLU A 84 3.44 -7.97 14.37
C GLU A 84 3.85 -9.17 13.53
N ILE A 85 2.99 -9.57 12.59
CA ILE A 85 3.25 -10.72 11.72
C ILE A 85 3.25 -10.29 10.27
N GLU A 86 3.90 -11.09 9.43
CA GLU A 86 3.97 -10.83 8.00
C GLU A 86 2.62 -11.02 7.31
N MET A 87 2.48 -10.43 6.12
CA MET A 87 1.21 -10.40 5.39
C MET A 87 0.65 -11.78 5.10
N ASP A 88 1.50 -12.74 4.72
CA ASP A 88 1.06 -14.10 4.42
C ASP A 88 0.45 -14.78 5.65
N LYS A 89 1.02 -14.54 6.82
CA LYS A 89 0.49 -15.08 8.08
C LYS A 89 -0.82 -14.39 8.46
N ALA A 90 -0.92 -13.09 8.23
CA ALA A 90 -2.16 -12.35 8.49
C ALA A 90 -3.30 -12.87 7.61
N LEU A 91 -3.03 -13.10 6.33
CA LEU A 91 -4.02 -13.68 5.42
C LEU A 91 -4.47 -15.07 5.90
N ALA A 92 -3.52 -15.91 6.33
CA ALA A 92 -3.82 -17.24 6.83
C ALA A 92 -4.73 -17.19 8.06
N LEU A 93 -4.48 -16.26 8.99
CA LEU A 93 -5.33 -16.08 10.16
C LEU A 93 -6.76 -15.68 9.80
N LEU A 94 -6.92 -14.93 8.71
CA LEU A 94 -8.25 -14.53 8.22
C LEU A 94 -8.92 -15.61 7.36
N GLY A 95 -8.23 -16.71 7.07
CA GLY A 95 -8.74 -17.77 6.22
C GLY A 95 -8.65 -17.45 4.73
N PHE A 96 -7.82 -16.51 4.35
CA PHE A 96 -7.59 -16.16 2.94
C PHE A 96 -6.37 -16.85 2.39
N GLU A 97 -6.45 -17.20 1.10
CA GLU A 97 -5.27 -17.61 0.35
C GLU A 97 -4.56 -16.37 -0.19
N LEU A 98 -3.23 -16.45 -0.30
CA LEU A 98 -2.45 -15.40 -0.93
C LEU A 98 -2.84 -15.29 -2.40
N THR A 99 -3.26 -14.11 -2.83
CA THR A 99 -3.62 -13.88 -4.22
C THR A 99 -2.38 -13.42 -4.99
N GLY A 100 -2.08 -14.13 -6.08
CA GLY A 100 -0.94 -13.80 -6.92
C GLY A 100 0.39 -14.17 -6.30
N THR A 101 1.45 -13.46 -6.69
CA THR A 101 2.81 -13.73 -6.25
C THR A 101 3.20 -12.79 -5.12
N HIS A 102 3.62 -13.35 -3.99
CA HIS A 102 4.12 -12.55 -2.87
C HIS A 102 5.35 -11.74 -3.30
N HIS A 103 5.48 -10.52 -2.77
CA HIS A 103 6.50 -9.53 -3.12
C HIS A 103 6.35 -8.90 -4.51
N ARG A 104 5.26 -9.18 -5.21
CA ARG A 104 4.90 -8.44 -6.40
C ARG A 104 4.00 -7.28 -5.98
N GLY A 105 4.37 -6.03 -6.31
CA GLY A 105 3.73 -4.82 -5.78
C GLY A 105 2.21 -4.79 -5.94
N VAL A 106 1.68 -5.13 -7.13
CA VAL A 106 0.24 -5.10 -7.38
C VAL A 106 -0.49 -6.16 -6.54
N ASP A 107 0.08 -7.35 -6.43
CA ASP A 107 -0.53 -8.44 -5.68
C ASP A 107 -0.47 -8.17 -4.17
N ASP A 108 0.62 -7.61 -3.68
CA ASP A 108 0.77 -7.24 -2.28
C ASP A 108 -0.24 -6.15 -1.90
N ALA A 109 -0.40 -5.12 -2.73
CA ALA A 109 -1.37 -4.05 -2.47
C ALA A 109 -2.81 -4.58 -2.44
N TYR A 110 -3.15 -5.50 -3.34
CA TYR A 110 -4.46 -6.15 -3.35
C TYR A 110 -4.71 -6.94 -2.06
N ASN A 111 -3.73 -7.72 -1.64
CA ASN A 111 -3.85 -8.53 -0.42
C ASN A 111 -3.94 -7.65 0.83
N VAL A 112 -3.20 -6.54 0.87
CA VAL A 112 -3.30 -5.57 1.97
C VAL A 112 -4.70 -4.96 2.03
N ALA A 113 -5.29 -4.64 0.88
CA ALA A 113 -6.65 -4.11 0.83
C ALA A 113 -7.66 -5.11 1.38
N ARG A 114 -7.49 -6.41 1.09
CA ARG A 114 -8.35 -7.46 1.63
C ARG A 114 -8.25 -7.53 3.16
N ILE A 115 -7.05 -7.44 3.69
CA ILE A 115 -6.83 -7.42 5.14
C ILE A 115 -7.52 -6.20 5.76
N LEU A 116 -7.32 -5.03 5.16
CA LEU A 116 -7.93 -3.78 5.68
C LEU A 116 -9.45 -3.88 5.74
N GLN A 117 -10.09 -4.46 4.74
CA GLN A 117 -11.54 -4.63 4.74
C GLN A 117 -12.04 -5.44 5.94
N ARG A 118 -11.22 -6.34 6.47
CA ARG A 118 -11.58 -7.14 7.64
C ARG A 118 -11.31 -6.43 8.95
N LEU A 119 -10.58 -5.32 8.92
CA LEU A 119 -10.24 -4.56 10.13
C LEU A 119 -11.19 -3.40 10.37
N ILE A 120 -11.91 -2.98 9.34
CA ILE A 120 -12.85 -1.86 9.41
C ILE A 120 -14.29 -2.29 8.98
#